data_27bbfc27285946c52e2c6e6502ca9d96
#
_entry.id   27bbfc27285946c52e2c6e6502ca9d96
#
_cell.length_a   1.000
_cell.length_b   1.000
_cell.length_c   1.000
_cell.angle_alpha   90.00
_cell.angle_beta   90.00
_cell.angle_gamma   90.00
#
_symmetry.space_group_name_H-M   'P 1'
#
loop_
_entity.id
_entity.type
_entity.pdbx_description
1 polymer ?
#
loop_
_entity_poly.entity_id
_entity_poly.type
_entity_poly.pdbx_seq_one_letter_code
_entity_poly.pdbx_strand_id
1 'polypeptide(L)'
;MNYSLDDYAKICNMSKFHFLRVFKDITGESPLEYRNIIRINHVKEYLKDTNIPINEIAEKTGYTSASYFCDAFRRKVGISPAQYRKKHSSNHRL
;
A
#
# COMPACT_ATOMS: atom_id res chain seq x y z
N MET A 1 -8.73 3.42 -6.66
CA MET A 1 -8.66 3.83 -8.05
C MET A 1 -7.43 3.23 -8.70
N ASN A 2 -7.63 2.51 -9.79
CA ASN A 2 -6.56 1.71 -10.38
C ASN A 2 -6.24 2.15 -11.81
N TYR A 3 -5.60 3.31 -11.92
CA TYR A 3 -5.08 3.75 -13.21
C TYR A 3 -3.74 3.07 -13.48
N SER A 4 -3.51 2.71 -14.73
CA SER A 4 -2.21 2.22 -15.15
C SER A 4 -1.25 3.39 -15.32
N LEU A 5 0.03 3.09 -15.49
CA LEU A 5 1.01 4.13 -15.77
C LEU A 5 0.70 4.85 -17.08
N ASP A 6 0.21 4.10 -18.09
CA ASP A 6 -0.16 4.71 -19.35
C ASP A 6 -1.34 5.67 -19.19
N ASP A 7 -2.29 5.33 -18.31
CA ASP A 7 -3.42 6.20 -18.03
C ASP A 7 -2.96 7.50 -17.38
N TYR A 8 -2.04 7.42 -16.41
CA TYR A 8 -1.51 8.62 -15.78
C TYR A 8 -0.75 9.49 -16.77
N ALA A 9 0.04 8.86 -17.64
CA ALA A 9 0.80 9.60 -18.65
C ALA A 9 -0.15 10.34 -19.60
N LYS A 10 -1.24 9.69 -19.99
CA LYS A 10 -2.24 10.32 -20.87
C LYS A 10 -2.90 11.50 -20.19
N ILE A 11 -3.27 11.36 -18.94
CA ILE A 11 -3.89 12.44 -18.17
C ILE A 11 -2.96 13.64 -18.12
N CYS A 12 -1.67 13.40 -17.94
CA CYS A 12 -0.67 14.46 -17.86
C CYS A 12 -0.16 14.92 -19.22
N ASN A 13 -0.67 14.30 -20.30
CA ASN A 13 -0.30 14.64 -21.67
C ASN A 13 1.21 14.54 -21.91
N MET A 14 1.81 13.44 -21.46
CA MET A 14 3.23 13.21 -21.65
C MET A 14 3.49 11.73 -21.91
N SER A 15 4.68 11.41 -22.42
CA SER A 15 5.04 10.03 -22.65
C SER A 15 5.20 9.30 -21.31
N LYS A 16 5.09 7.98 -21.36
CA LYS A 16 5.24 7.15 -20.17
C LYS A 16 6.58 7.39 -19.47
N PHE A 17 7.65 7.46 -20.26
CA PHE A 17 8.99 7.66 -19.69
C PHE A 17 9.16 9.04 -19.08
N HIS A 18 8.61 10.05 -19.75
CA HIS A 18 8.65 11.41 -19.23
C HIS A 18 7.85 11.50 -17.92
N PHE A 19 6.66 10.90 -17.92
CA PHE A 19 5.82 10.88 -16.72
C PHE A 19 6.55 10.24 -15.55
N LEU A 20 7.19 9.09 -15.77
CA LEU A 20 7.92 8.39 -14.72
C LEU A 20 9.03 9.26 -14.13
N ARG A 21 9.75 9.97 -15.00
CA ARG A 21 10.84 10.83 -14.56
C ARG A 21 10.32 11.97 -13.72
N VAL A 22 9.29 12.67 -14.22
CA VAL A 22 8.73 13.82 -13.52
C VAL A 22 8.13 13.39 -12.19
N PHE A 23 7.41 12.27 -12.19
CA PHE A 23 6.80 11.76 -10.97
C PHE A 23 7.86 11.49 -9.91
N LYS A 24 8.95 10.83 -10.29
CA LYS A 24 10.02 10.52 -9.36
C LYS A 24 10.72 11.78 -8.86
N ASP A 25 10.90 12.77 -9.74
CA ASP A 25 11.53 14.03 -9.37
C ASP A 25 10.70 14.80 -8.34
N ILE A 26 9.37 14.74 -8.46
CA ILE A 26 8.49 15.45 -7.56
C ILE A 26 8.28 14.70 -6.24
N THR A 27 8.06 13.38 -6.31
CA THR A 27 7.71 12.60 -5.13
C THR A 27 8.88 11.88 -4.49
N GLY A 28 9.98 11.72 -5.21
CA GLY A 28 11.11 10.94 -4.76
C GLY A 28 10.95 9.45 -4.98
N GLU A 29 9.79 9.02 -5.47
CA GLU A 29 9.46 7.61 -5.64
C GLU A 29 8.89 7.35 -7.02
N SER A 30 9.04 6.13 -7.54
CA SER A 30 8.36 5.76 -8.77
C SER A 30 6.86 5.65 -8.48
N PRO A 31 6.00 5.76 -9.51
CA PRO A 31 4.55 5.60 -9.30
C PRO A 31 4.19 4.27 -8.65
N LEU A 32 4.88 3.20 -8.99
CA LEU A 32 4.60 1.89 -8.42
C LEU A 32 4.94 1.86 -6.93
N GLU A 33 6.10 2.40 -6.56
CA GLU A 33 6.50 2.47 -5.17
C GLU A 33 5.58 3.38 -4.37
N TYR A 34 5.17 4.49 -4.95
CA TYR A 34 4.26 5.42 -4.31
C TYR A 34 2.90 4.76 -4.06
N ARG A 35 2.40 4.01 -5.04
CA ARG A 35 1.15 3.25 -4.88
C ARG A 35 1.27 2.24 -3.75
N ASN A 36 2.41 1.55 -3.66
CA ASN A 36 2.63 0.57 -2.61
C ASN A 36 2.67 1.23 -1.23
N ILE A 37 3.27 2.41 -1.13
CA ILE A 37 3.30 3.16 0.12
C ILE A 37 1.88 3.52 0.56
N ILE A 38 1.07 4.02 -0.36
CA ILE A 38 -0.32 4.36 -0.06
C ILE A 38 -1.10 3.12 0.37
N ARG A 39 -0.89 2.00 -0.34
CA ARG A 39 -1.57 0.74 -0.01
C ARG A 39 -1.18 0.27 1.39
N ILE A 40 0.07 0.33 1.74
CA ILE A 40 0.55 -0.07 3.07
C ILE A 40 -0.05 0.84 4.14
N ASN A 41 -0.17 2.14 3.86
CA ASN A 41 -0.78 3.04 4.83
C ASN A 41 -2.24 2.71 5.07
N HIS A 42 -2.99 2.34 4.02
CA HIS A 42 -4.37 1.88 4.19
C HIS A 42 -4.43 0.60 5.01
N VAL A 43 -3.51 -0.33 4.77
CA VAL A 43 -3.42 -1.56 5.56
C VAL A 43 -3.20 -1.24 7.03
N LYS A 44 -2.30 -0.31 7.32
CA LYS A 44 -2.02 0.09 8.70
C LYS A 44 -3.27 0.64 9.39
N GLU A 45 -4.06 1.43 8.67
CA GLU A 45 -5.31 1.96 9.21
C GLU A 45 -6.30 0.85 9.53
N TYR A 46 -6.47 -0.11 8.62
CA TYR A 46 -7.34 -1.26 8.87
C TYR A 46 -6.87 -2.07 10.07
N LEU A 47 -5.57 -2.29 10.18
CA LEU A 47 -5.01 -3.07 11.29
C LEU A 47 -5.21 -2.35 12.62
N LYS A 48 -5.04 -1.04 12.61
CA LYS A 48 -5.10 -0.24 13.82
C LYS A 48 -6.54 0.04 14.26
N ASP A 49 -7.41 0.35 13.31
CA ASP A 49 -8.73 0.90 13.62
C ASP A 49 -9.89 -0.08 13.46
N THR A 50 -9.63 -1.30 12.99
CA THR A 50 -10.70 -2.29 12.78
C THR A 50 -10.28 -3.65 13.30
N ASN A 51 -11.27 -4.56 13.38
CA ASN A 51 -11.03 -5.96 13.72
C ASN A 51 -11.15 -6.88 12.51
N ILE A 52 -11.08 -6.31 11.32
CA ILE A 52 -11.18 -7.08 10.08
C ILE A 52 -10.04 -8.10 10.03
N PRO A 53 -10.33 -9.37 9.71
CA PRO A 53 -9.29 -10.40 9.61
C PRO A 53 -8.19 -10.00 8.62
N ILE A 54 -6.97 -10.39 8.91
CA ILE A 54 -5.81 -10.00 8.11
C ILE A 54 -5.95 -10.45 6.65
N ASN A 55 -6.44 -11.66 6.41
CA ASN A 55 -6.64 -12.13 5.04
C ASN A 55 -7.68 -11.31 4.29
N GLU A 56 -8.67 -10.81 4.99
CA GLU A 56 -9.69 -9.96 4.38
C GLU A 56 -9.11 -8.58 4.08
N ILE A 57 -8.25 -8.06 4.93
CA ILE A 57 -7.56 -6.80 4.67
C ILE A 57 -6.71 -6.93 3.41
N ALA A 58 -6.00 -8.04 3.25
CA ALA A 58 -5.20 -8.29 2.06
C ALA A 58 -6.06 -8.19 0.80
N GLU A 59 -7.22 -8.83 0.84
CA GLU A 59 -8.15 -8.81 -0.29
C GLU A 59 -8.67 -7.42 -0.58
N LYS A 60 -9.10 -6.69 0.46
CA LYS A 60 -9.63 -5.34 0.30
C LYS A 60 -8.60 -4.35 -0.24
N THR A 61 -7.34 -4.59 0.01
CA THR A 61 -6.29 -3.68 -0.42
C THR A 61 -5.57 -4.12 -1.68
N GLY A 62 -6.10 -5.16 -2.35
CA GLY A 62 -5.66 -5.53 -3.68
C GLY A 62 -4.53 -6.53 -3.76
N TYR A 63 -4.22 -7.21 -2.68
CA TYR A 63 -3.21 -8.27 -2.71
C TYR A 63 -3.85 -9.58 -3.18
N THR A 64 -3.11 -10.34 -3.97
CA THR A 64 -3.61 -11.59 -4.53
C THR A 64 -3.62 -12.74 -3.55
N SER A 65 -2.78 -12.68 -2.53
CA SER A 65 -2.77 -13.71 -1.50
C SER A 65 -2.39 -13.11 -0.15
N ALA A 66 -2.87 -13.73 0.92
CA ALA A 66 -2.53 -13.30 2.27
C ALA A 66 -1.05 -13.52 2.56
N SER A 67 -0.48 -14.59 2.01
CA SER A 67 0.93 -14.89 2.22
C SER A 67 1.81 -13.81 1.62
N TYR A 68 1.54 -13.43 0.37
CA TYR A 68 2.29 -12.37 -0.29
C TYR A 68 2.12 -11.04 0.44
N PHE A 69 0.90 -10.76 0.87
CA PHE A 69 0.60 -9.56 1.63
C PHE A 69 1.44 -9.49 2.92
N CYS A 70 1.46 -10.57 3.68
CA CYS A 70 2.19 -10.59 4.94
C CYS A 70 3.69 -10.38 4.73
N ASP A 71 4.25 -11.01 3.69
CA ASP A 71 5.66 -10.82 3.36
C ASP A 71 5.96 -9.40 2.93
N ALA A 72 5.10 -8.83 2.08
CA ALA A 72 5.28 -7.46 1.60
C ALA A 72 5.19 -6.46 2.76
N PHE A 73 4.22 -6.64 3.64
CA PHE A 73 4.03 -5.76 4.78
C PHE A 73 5.25 -5.84 5.71
N ARG A 74 5.66 -7.06 6.05
CA ARG A 74 6.79 -7.26 6.94
C ARG A 74 8.07 -6.65 6.37
N ARG A 75 8.25 -6.78 5.06
CA ARG A 75 9.43 -6.23 4.39
C ARG A 75 9.46 -4.72 4.44
N LYS A 76 8.30 -4.08 4.31
CA LYS A 76 8.22 -2.61 4.32
C LYS A 76 8.16 -2.04 5.73
N VAL A 77 7.47 -2.68 6.64
CA VAL A 77 7.19 -2.14 7.97
C VAL A 77 8.14 -2.69 9.03
N GLY A 78 8.68 -3.88 8.81
CA GLY A 78 9.62 -4.50 9.74
C GLY A 78 9.01 -5.54 10.66
N ILE A 79 7.70 -5.56 10.79
CA ILE A 79 7.00 -6.56 11.62
C ILE A 79 5.80 -7.06 10.84
N SER A 80 5.23 -8.19 11.27
CA SER A 80 4.08 -8.78 10.60
C SER A 80 2.82 -7.97 10.83
N PRO A 81 1.81 -8.14 9.95
CA PRO A 81 0.52 -7.46 10.19
C PRO A 81 -0.10 -7.79 11.54
N ALA A 82 -0.01 -9.05 11.98
CA ALA A 82 -0.55 -9.44 13.28
C ALA A 82 0.17 -8.73 14.42
N GLN A 83 1.48 -8.65 14.33
CA GLN A 83 2.28 -7.95 15.34
C GLN A 83 1.97 -6.46 15.34
N TYR A 84 1.81 -5.88 14.17
CA TYR A 84 1.47 -4.47 14.04
C TYR A 84 0.12 -4.18 14.70
N ARG A 85 -0.89 -5.02 14.43
CA ARG A 85 -2.21 -4.85 15.04
C ARG A 85 -2.12 -4.91 16.55
N LYS A 86 -1.41 -5.90 17.06
CA LYS A 86 -1.28 -6.07 18.50
C LYS A 86 -0.63 -4.85 19.14
N LYS A 87 0.36 -4.28 18.47
CA LYS A 87 1.14 -3.17 19.01
C LYS A 87 0.41 -1.83 18.91
N HIS A 88 -0.36 -1.61 17.84
CA HIS A 88 -0.91 -0.29 17.52
C HIS A 88 -2.43 -0.20 17.52
N SER A 89 -3.13 -1.29 17.73
CA SER A 89 -4.59 -1.29 17.61
C SER A 89 -5.24 -0.36 18.62
N SER A 90 -6.10 0.54 18.13
CA SER A 90 -6.89 1.40 19.00
C SER A 90 -8.01 0.62 19.67
N ASN A 91 -8.31 -0.58 19.17
CA ASN A 91 -9.30 -1.47 19.77
C ASN A 91 -8.67 -2.44 20.77
N HIS A 92 -7.38 -2.34 20.96
CA HIS A 92 -6.67 -3.21 21.89
C HIS A 92 -6.88 -2.69 23.29
N ARG A 93 -7.86 -3.23 23.97
CA ARG A 93 -8.28 -2.75 25.30
C ARG A 93 -8.02 -3.80 26.35
N LEU A 94 -7.86 -3.31 27.51
CA LEU A 94 -7.71 -4.18 28.67
C LEU A 94 -9.01 -4.42 29.35
#